data_daceadf7528fe71f9fb2cb7ebba125dc
#
_entry.id   daceadf7528fe71f9fb2cb7ebba125dc
#
_cell.length_a   1.000
_cell.length_b   1.000
_cell.length_c   1.000
_cell.angle_alpha   90.00
_cell.angle_beta   90.00
_cell.angle_gamma   90.00
#
_symmetry.space_group_name_H-M   'P 1'
#
loop_
_entity.id
_entity.type
_entity.pdbx_description
1 polymer ?
#
loop_
_entity_poly.entity_id
_entity_poly.type
_entity_poly.pdbx_seq_one_letter_code
_entity_poly.pdbx_strand_id
1 'polypeptide(L)'
;VPVEIDESGLPIRALEQSGANLCYVTPSHHFPTGVTMPAPRRAQLLAWAAAKPGRFILEDDYDSEFRFATRPLPSLQGMSGANGPVVYLTTFSKSLAPGMRIACMVLPQGLLERYQSDFSMYANTVSRYEQQTLCEFMANGYFARHIARMRLTYKRRMEALAAALHAGLDPDLTLAGAHSGLHFLLTLPGAGGEQAMVQAAAKQGVRLKGLSEYYMQDAAHCRPDTVV
;
A
#
# COMPACT_ATOMS: atom_id res chain seq x y z
N VAL A 1 -5.14 -5.44 -17.13
CA VAL A 1 -5.32 -4.09 -17.73
C VAL A 1 -4.93 -3.07 -16.66
N PRO A 2 -3.95 -2.18 -16.89
CA PRO A 2 -3.67 -1.08 -15.98
C PRO A 2 -4.80 -0.05 -16.04
N VAL A 3 -5.13 0.51 -14.89
CA VAL A 3 -6.13 1.59 -14.74
C VAL A 3 -5.48 2.72 -13.96
N GLU A 4 -5.47 3.91 -14.55
CA GLU A 4 -4.94 5.09 -13.90
C GLU A 4 -5.81 5.49 -12.71
N ILE A 5 -5.19 5.82 -11.58
CA ILE A 5 -5.90 6.26 -10.38
C ILE A 5 -6.13 7.77 -10.40
N ASP A 6 -7.19 8.21 -9.72
CA ASP A 6 -7.45 9.61 -9.39
C ASP A 6 -7.02 9.95 -7.94
N GLU A 7 -7.34 11.14 -7.47
CA GLU A 7 -7.06 11.59 -6.09
C GLU A 7 -7.74 10.76 -5.00
N SER A 8 -8.72 9.94 -5.36
CA SER A 8 -9.45 9.04 -4.48
C SER A 8 -9.09 7.56 -4.70
N GLY A 9 -8.08 7.26 -5.51
CA GLY A 9 -7.65 5.91 -5.86
C GLY A 9 -8.29 5.40 -7.15
N LEU A 10 -8.61 4.10 -7.23
CA LEU A 10 -9.12 3.46 -8.45
C LEU A 10 -10.51 4.01 -8.84
N PRO A 11 -10.67 4.66 -10.03
CA PRO A 11 -11.96 5.14 -10.52
C PRO A 11 -12.87 3.98 -10.93
N ILE A 12 -14.07 3.91 -10.36
CA ILE A 12 -14.99 2.78 -10.60
C ILE A 12 -15.44 2.71 -12.06
N ARG A 13 -15.70 3.86 -12.69
CA ARG A 13 -16.07 3.90 -14.11
C ARG A 13 -14.99 3.30 -15.02
N ALA A 14 -13.73 3.61 -14.76
CA ALA A 14 -12.61 3.04 -15.53
C ALA A 14 -12.47 1.53 -15.30
N LEU A 15 -12.68 1.09 -14.05
CA LEU A 15 -12.73 -0.34 -13.72
C LEU A 15 -13.86 -1.06 -14.45
N GLU A 16 -15.06 -0.49 -14.51
CA GLU A 16 -16.20 -1.06 -15.27
C GLU A 16 -15.88 -1.16 -16.77
N GLN A 17 -15.31 -0.12 -17.33
CA GLN A 17 -14.92 -0.08 -18.75
C GLN A 17 -13.82 -1.08 -19.10
N SER A 18 -12.99 -1.45 -18.15
CA SER A 18 -11.92 -2.44 -18.35
C SER A 18 -12.44 -3.86 -18.62
N GLY A 19 -13.69 -4.15 -18.26
CA GLY A 19 -14.28 -5.49 -18.35
C GLY A 19 -13.70 -6.49 -17.35
N ALA A 20 -12.84 -6.09 -16.44
CA ALA A 20 -12.16 -6.97 -15.48
C ALA A 20 -13.16 -7.58 -14.47
N ASN A 21 -12.87 -8.80 -14.03
CA ASN A 21 -13.58 -9.45 -12.92
C ASN A 21 -12.73 -9.51 -11.64
N LEU A 22 -11.46 -9.16 -11.73
CA LEU A 22 -10.52 -9.10 -10.61
C LEU A 22 -9.80 -7.75 -10.65
N CYS A 23 -9.77 -7.05 -9.51
CA CYS A 23 -8.95 -5.85 -9.37
C CYS A 23 -7.99 -5.98 -8.19
N TYR A 24 -6.78 -5.47 -8.36
CA TYR A 24 -5.76 -5.37 -7.31
C TYR A 24 -5.66 -3.91 -6.86
N VAL A 25 -5.73 -3.68 -5.55
CA VAL A 25 -5.67 -2.33 -4.97
C VAL A 25 -4.88 -2.32 -3.66
N THR A 26 -4.26 -1.17 -3.36
CA THR A 26 -3.60 -0.87 -2.09
C THR A 26 -4.31 0.32 -1.42
N PRO A 27 -5.54 0.12 -0.89
CA PRO A 27 -6.44 1.23 -0.55
C PRO A 27 -6.03 2.01 0.69
N SER A 28 -5.19 1.44 1.53
CA SER A 28 -4.71 2.09 2.76
C SER A 28 -3.61 3.12 2.48
N HIS A 29 -2.75 2.82 1.51
CA HIS A 29 -1.66 3.69 1.08
C HIS A 29 -1.18 3.23 -0.30
N HIS A 30 -1.68 3.88 -1.36
CA HIS A 30 -1.37 3.46 -2.72
C HIS A 30 0.11 3.66 -3.05
N PHE A 31 0.76 2.60 -3.49
CA PHE A 31 2.13 2.69 -3.97
C PHE A 31 2.16 2.93 -5.48
N PRO A 32 2.93 3.92 -5.99
CA PRO A 32 3.82 4.80 -5.26
C PRO A 32 3.21 6.14 -4.84
N THR A 33 1.96 6.44 -5.16
CA THR A 33 1.39 7.80 -5.09
C THR A 33 1.06 8.27 -3.67
N GLY A 34 1.01 7.38 -2.68
CA GLY A 34 0.62 7.71 -1.32
C GLY A 34 -0.87 8.03 -1.12
N VAL A 35 -1.69 7.85 -2.15
CA VAL A 35 -3.15 8.09 -2.07
C VAL A 35 -3.80 7.09 -1.12
N THR A 36 -4.60 7.59 -0.19
CA THR A 36 -5.48 6.75 0.66
C THR A 36 -6.88 6.77 0.11
N MET A 37 -7.42 5.59 -0.24
CA MET A 37 -8.77 5.46 -0.76
C MET A 37 -9.80 5.79 0.32
N PRO A 38 -10.65 6.83 0.14
CA PRO A 38 -11.62 7.23 1.14
C PRO A 38 -12.81 6.25 1.22
N ALA A 39 -13.52 6.28 2.36
CA ALA A 39 -14.62 5.35 2.62
C ALA A 39 -15.70 5.31 1.52
N PRO A 40 -16.13 6.43 0.93
CA PRO A 40 -17.10 6.40 -0.17
C PRO A 40 -16.59 5.61 -1.39
N ARG A 41 -15.30 5.76 -1.77
CA ARG A 41 -14.72 5.02 -2.88
C ARG A 41 -14.58 3.52 -2.55
N ARG A 42 -14.25 3.17 -1.29
CA ARG A 42 -14.25 1.77 -0.82
C ARG A 42 -15.63 1.14 -0.95
N ALA A 43 -16.69 1.87 -0.53
CA ALA A 43 -18.06 1.40 -0.68
C ALA A 43 -18.47 1.20 -2.16
N GLN A 44 -18.10 2.12 -3.04
CA GLN A 44 -18.35 2.00 -4.48
C GLN A 44 -17.63 0.77 -5.07
N LEU A 45 -16.37 0.51 -4.66
CA LEU A 45 -15.61 -0.63 -5.13
C LEU A 45 -16.22 -1.96 -4.65
N LEU A 46 -16.70 -2.03 -3.42
CA LEU A 46 -17.42 -3.19 -2.90
C LEU A 46 -18.75 -3.40 -3.65
N ALA A 47 -19.49 -2.33 -3.94
CA ALA A 47 -20.71 -2.40 -4.74
C ALA A 47 -20.43 -2.92 -6.17
N TRP A 48 -19.34 -2.47 -6.80
CA TRP A 48 -18.90 -2.99 -8.10
C TRP A 48 -18.66 -4.51 -8.06
N ALA A 49 -17.99 -5.00 -7.02
CA ALA A 49 -17.73 -6.42 -6.90
C ALA A 49 -19.00 -7.23 -6.62
N ALA A 50 -19.90 -6.71 -5.77
CA ALA A 50 -21.18 -7.35 -5.46
C ALA A 50 -22.18 -7.37 -6.63
N ALA A 51 -22.05 -6.46 -7.60
CA ALA A 51 -22.96 -6.34 -8.73
C ALA A 51 -22.90 -7.52 -9.72
N LYS A 52 -21.84 -8.32 -9.70
CA LYS A 52 -21.68 -9.46 -10.61
C LYS A 52 -20.98 -10.62 -9.92
N PRO A 53 -21.56 -11.83 -9.92
CA PRO A 53 -20.89 -13.03 -9.42
C PRO A 53 -19.54 -13.26 -10.13
N GLY A 54 -18.56 -13.73 -9.37
CA GLY A 54 -17.20 -13.98 -9.89
C GLY A 54 -16.30 -12.75 -9.96
N ARG A 55 -16.75 -11.58 -9.51
CA ARG A 55 -15.86 -10.44 -9.27
C ARG A 55 -15.21 -10.53 -7.90
N PHE A 56 -13.91 -10.24 -7.86
CA PHE A 56 -13.12 -10.20 -6.63
C PHE A 56 -12.21 -8.98 -6.57
N ILE A 57 -11.88 -8.58 -5.36
CA ILE A 57 -10.93 -7.54 -5.05
C ILE A 57 -9.76 -8.17 -4.31
N LEU A 58 -8.53 -7.98 -4.80
CA LEU A 58 -7.31 -8.26 -4.06
C LEU A 58 -6.90 -6.97 -3.34
N GLU A 59 -7.11 -6.93 -2.04
CA GLU A 59 -6.68 -5.83 -1.18
C GLU A 59 -5.30 -6.15 -0.61
N ASP A 60 -4.27 -5.43 -1.06
CA ASP A 60 -2.93 -5.54 -0.50
C ASP A 60 -2.69 -4.43 0.52
N ASP A 61 -2.51 -4.83 1.76
CA ASP A 61 -2.33 -3.95 2.91
C ASP A 61 -0.95 -4.20 3.53
N TYR A 62 0.06 -3.51 2.99
CA TYR A 62 1.46 -3.75 3.32
C TYR A 62 2.02 -2.81 4.40
N ASP A 63 1.38 -1.65 4.68
CA ASP A 63 1.91 -0.64 5.62
C ASP A 63 0.84 0.17 6.38
N SER A 64 -0.41 -0.29 6.42
CA SER A 64 -1.53 0.42 7.06
C SER A 64 -1.35 0.67 8.57
N GLU A 65 -0.46 -0.05 9.22
CA GLU A 65 -0.09 0.20 10.61
C GLU A 65 0.57 1.57 10.81
N PHE A 66 1.19 2.13 9.76
CA PHE A 66 1.95 3.40 9.82
C PHE A 66 1.13 4.58 9.35
N ARG A 67 0.04 4.90 10.06
CA ARG A 67 -0.75 6.12 9.89
C ARG A 67 -0.41 7.14 10.95
N PHE A 68 -0.16 8.38 10.54
CA PHE A 68 0.37 9.42 11.43
C PHE A 68 -0.64 10.53 11.76
N ALA A 69 -1.55 10.86 10.82
CA ALA A 69 -2.44 12.01 10.96
C ALA A 69 -3.94 11.67 10.77
N THR A 70 -4.29 10.48 10.31
CA THR A 70 -5.67 10.12 9.98
C THR A 70 -6.24 9.06 10.91
N ARG A 71 -7.57 9.06 11.09
CA ARG A 71 -8.27 7.97 11.77
C ARG A 71 -8.15 6.68 10.94
N PRO A 72 -8.05 5.51 11.57
CA PRO A 72 -8.09 4.24 10.86
C PRO A 72 -9.37 4.11 10.05
N LEU A 73 -9.23 3.81 8.76
CA LEU A 73 -10.33 3.34 7.93
C LEU A 73 -10.35 1.81 7.98
N PRO A 74 -11.51 1.17 8.09
CA PRO A 74 -11.59 -0.29 8.00
C PRO A 74 -11.14 -0.75 6.61
N SER A 75 -10.46 -1.90 6.53
CA SER A 75 -10.10 -2.53 5.26
C SER A 75 -11.36 -2.84 4.43
N LEU A 76 -11.21 -3.04 3.12
CA LEU A 76 -12.31 -3.51 2.27
C LEU A 76 -12.83 -4.86 2.76
N GLN A 77 -11.92 -5.75 3.17
CA GLN A 77 -12.27 -7.04 3.77
C GLN A 77 -13.08 -6.85 5.06
N GLY A 78 -12.66 -5.96 5.96
CA GLY A 78 -13.39 -5.64 7.18
C GLY A 78 -14.78 -5.02 6.93
N MET A 79 -14.92 -4.24 5.85
CA MET A 79 -16.22 -3.67 5.43
C MET A 79 -17.14 -4.71 4.81
N SER A 80 -16.61 -5.68 4.07
CA SER A 80 -17.39 -6.68 3.34
C SER A 80 -17.72 -7.93 4.16
N GLY A 81 -16.95 -8.19 5.23
CA GLY A 81 -17.10 -9.39 6.07
C GLY A 81 -16.58 -10.68 5.41
N ALA A 82 -16.76 -11.79 6.13
CA ALA A 82 -16.19 -13.09 5.77
C ALA A 82 -16.72 -13.68 4.44
N ASN A 83 -17.92 -13.32 4.05
CA ASN A 83 -18.57 -13.79 2.81
C ASN A 83 -18.50 -12.79 1.67
N GLY A 84 -17.78 -11.68 1.85
CA GLY A 84 -17.62 -10.66 0.84
C GLY A 84 -16.63 -11.05 -0.27
N PRO A 85 -16.53 -10.23 -1.34
CA PRO A 85 -15.72 -10.55 -2.51
C PRO A 85 -14.25 -10.10 -2.37
N VAL A 86 -13.72 -9.96 -1.15
CA VAL A 86 -12.39 -9.40 -0.90
C VAL A 86 -11.42 -10.47 -0.42
N VAL A 87 -10.34 -10.64 -1.14
CA VAL A 87 -9.14 -11.35 -0.69
C VAL A 87 -8.19 -10.33 -0.09
N TYR A 88 -7.92 -10.43 1.20
CA TYR A 88 -7.04 -9.51 1.91
C TYR A 88 -5.64 -10.10 2.04
N LEU A 89 -4.65 -9.34 1.67
CA LEU A 89 -3.24 -9.69 1.75
C LEU A 89 -2.54 -8.72 2.71
N THR A 90 -1.68 -9.25 3.57
CA THR A 90 -0.81 -8.43 4.42
C THR A 90 0.53 -9.10 4.63
N THR A 91 1.54 -8.31 5.01
CA THR A 91 2.91 -8.80 5.23
C THR A 91 3.50 -8.23 6.51
N PHE A 92 4.29 -9.03 7.21
CA PHE A 92 5.07 -8.58 8.36
C PHE A 92 6.43 -7.99 7.99
N SER A 93 6.76 -7.93 6.70
CA SER A 93 8.05 -7.41 6.23
C SER A 93 8.26 -5.93 6.52
N LYS A 94 7.19 -5.14 6.60
CA LYS A 94 7.24 -3.71 6.91
C LYS A 94 6.99 -3.43 8.39
N SER A 95 6.07 -4.17 8.98
CA SER A 95 5.64 -3.98 10.37
C SER A 95 6.63 -4.58 11.39
N LEU A 96 7.37 -5.62 11.03
CA LEU A 96 8.40 -6.24 11.89
C LEU A 96 9.78 -6.15 11.26
N ALA A 97 10.10 -7.05 10.33
CA ALA A 97 11.40 -7.08 9.68
C ALA A 97 11.31 -7.71 8.29
N PRO A 98 11.99 -7.15 7.28
CA PRO A 98 12.01 -7.71 5.91
C PRO A 98 12.49 -9.16 5.84
N GLY A 99 13.38 -9.57 6.75
CA GLY A 99 13.94 -10.92 6.81
C GLY A 99 12.97 -12.01 7.27
N MET A 100 11.85 -11.66 7.90
CA MET A 100 10.86 -12.66 8.36
C MET A 100 10.16 -13.39 7.22
N ARG A 101 9.97 -12.75 6.08
CA ARG A 101 9.34 -13.33 4.89
C ARG A 101 7.97 -13.98 5.14
N ILE A 102 7.21 -13.45 6.09
CA ILE A 102 5.86 -13.92 6.42
C ILE A 102 4.84 -12.97 5.85
N ALA A 103 3.88 -13.51 5.11
CA ALA A 103 2.67 -12.85 4.67
C ALA A 103 1.45 -13.66 5.07
N CYS A 104 0.30 -12.99 5.18
CA CYS A 104 -0.98 -13.62 5.47
C CYS A 104 -1.97 -13.30 4.37
N MET A 105 -2.83 -14.26 4.06
CA MET A 105 -3.95 -14.10 3.15
C MET A 105 -5.23 -14.47 3.88
N VAL A 106 -6.22 -13.59 3.85
CA VAL A 106 -7.58 -13.85 4.37
C VAL A 106 -8.49 -14.05 3.16
N LEU A 107 -9.02 -15.25 3.03
CA LEU A 107 -9.90 -15.63 1.93
C LEU A 107 -11.38 -15.50 2.32
N PRO A 108 -12.26 -15.07 1.40
CA PRO A 108 -13.69 -15.29 1.52
C PRO A 108 -14.02 -16.77 1.73
N GLN A 109 -15.09 -17.06 2.47
CA GLN A 109 -15.44 -18.44 2.85
C GLN A 109 -15.48 -19.40 1.66
N GLY A 110 -16.15 -19.01 0.56
CA GLY A 110 -16.25 -19.88 -0.62
C GLY A 110 -14.91 -20.12 -1.33
N LEU A 111 -13.97 -19.16 -1.27
CA LEU A 111 -12.60 -19.37 -1.78
C LEU A 111 -11.75 -20.18 -0.80
N LEU A 112 -11.98 -20.06 0.51
CA LEU A 112 -11.27 -20.84 1.51
C LEU A 112 -11.57 -22.33 1.38
N GLU A 113 -12.83 -22.70 1.20
CA GLU A 113 -13.23 -24.09 0.98
C GLU A 113 -12.56 -24.68 -0.27
N ARG A 114 -12.55 -23.93 -1.37
CA ARG A 114 -11.88 -24.33 -2.59
C ARG A 114 -10.36 -24.42 -2.42
N TYR A 115 -9.76 -23.44 -1.73
CA TYR A 115 -8.33 -23.47 -1.41
C TYR A 115 -7.96 -24.72 -0.59
N GLN A 116 -8.75 -25.06 0.40
CA GLN A 116 -8.53 -26.26 1.22
C GLN A 116 -8.67 -27.55 0.40
N SER A 117 -9.63 -27.61 -0.54
CA SER A 117 -9.78 -28.75 -1.45
C SER A 117 -8.63 -28.88 -2.43
N ASP A 118 -8.31 -27.80 -3.13
CA ASP A 118 -7.42 -27.84 -4.31
C ASP A 118 -5.93 -27.76 -3.92
N PHE A 119 -5.63 -27.15 -2.75
CA PHE A 119 -4.25 -26.87 -2.33
C PHE A 119 -3.84 -27.56 -1.02
N SER A 120 -4.64 -28.48 -0.50
CA SER A 120 -4.34 -29.23 0.74
C SER A 120 -3.02 -30.02 0.70
N MET A 121 -2.55 -30.38 -0.50
CA MET A 121 -1.30 -31.11 -0.69
C MET A 121 -0.04 -30.23 -0.66
N TYR A 122 -0.19 -28.91 -0.72
CA TYR A 122 0.95 -28.01 -0.69
C TYR A 122 1.39 -27.72 0.75
N ALA A 123 2.67 -27.90 1.02
CA ALA A 123 3.24 -27.52 2.30
C ALA A 123 3.30 -25.99 2.44
N ASN A 124 3.02 -25.49 3.65
CA ASN A 124 3.23 -24.09 3.96
C ASN A 124 4.73 -23.76 3.89
N THR A 125 5.09 -22.67 3.23
CA THR A 125 6.49 -22.23 3.08
C THR A 125 7.05 -21.55 4.32
N VAL A 126 6.19 -21.13 5.27
CA VAL A 126 6.60 -20.56 6.54
C VAL A 126 6.76 -21.68 7.57
N SER A 127 7.91 -21.73 8.23
CA SER A 127 8.19 -22.76 9.22
C SER A 127 7.22 -22.67 10.42
N ARG A 128 6.90 -23.80 11.05
CA ARG A 128 6.04 -23.84 12.24
C ARG A 128 6.65 -23.04 13.41
N TYR A 129 7.95 -23.02 13.53
CA TYR A 129 8.64 -22.24 14.58
C TYR A 129 8.41 -20.75 14.42
N GLU A 130 8.52 -20.23 13.20
CA GLU A 130 8.27 -18.83 12.90
C GLU A 130 6.80 -18.47 13.13
N GLN A 131 5.88 -19.33 12.67
CA GLN A 131 4.44 -19.15 12.92
C GLN A 131 4.13 -19.11 14.42
N GLN A 132 4.65 -20.06 15.21
CA GLN A 132 4.45 -20.11 16.64
C GLN A 132 5.07 -18.90 17.35
N THR A 133 6.28 -18.54 17.00
CA THR A 133 6.96 -17.36 17.56
C THR A 133 6.15 -16.09 17.31
N LEU A 134 5.66 -15.90 16.08
CA LEU A 134 4.81 -14.76 15.73
C LEU A 134 3.49 -14.79 16.50
N CYS A 135 2.86 -15.95 16.62
CA CYS A 135 1.63 -16.14 17.38
C CYS A 135 1.82 -15.72 18.84
N GLU A 136 2.84 -16.20 19.50
CA GLU A 136 3.15 -15.83 20.89
C GLU A 136 3.51 -14.35 21.04
N PHE A 137 4.26 -13.81 20.09
CA PHE A 137 4.60 -12.38 20.07
C PHE A 137 3.36 -11.49 19.98
N MET A 138 2.36 -11.92 19.20
CA MET A 138 1.08 -11.23 19.09
C MET A 138 0.20 -11.46 20.33
N ALA A 139 0.03 -12.68 20.78
CA ALA A 139 -0.83 -13.07 21.91
C ALA A 139 -0.39 -12.39 23.22
N ASN A 140 0.92 -12.24 23.44
CA ASN A 140 1.47 -11.55 24.61
C ASN A 140 1.48 -10.01 24.47
N GLY A 141 0.91 -9.46 23.41
CA GLY A 141 0.80 -8.02 23.17
C GLY A 141 2.12 -7.32 22.79
N TYR A 142 3.18 -8.08 22.55
CA TYR A 142 4.48 -7.50 22.13
C TYR A 142 4.37 -6.84 20.75
N PHE A 143 3.62 -7.44 19.83
CA PHE A 143 3.39 -6.88 18.50
C PHE A 143 2.70 -5.51 18.60
N ALA A 144 1.62 -5.40 19.35
CA ALA A 144 0.89 -4.14 19.51
C ALA A 144 1.77 -3.04 20.11
N ARG A 145 2.58 -3.36 21.13
CA ARG A 145 3.54 -2.41 21.72
C ARG A 145 4.64 -2.02 20.73
N HIS A 146 5.13 -2.98 19.93
CA HIS A 146 6.12 -2.71 18.89
C HIS A 146 5.56 -1.74 17.84
N ILE A 147 4.38 -2.00 17.30
CA ILE A 147 3.72 -1.14 16.30
C ILE A 147 3.48 0.27 16.86
N ALA A 148 2.99 0.39 18.09
CA ALA A 148 2.78 1.70 18.72
C ALA A 148 4.08 2.51 18.80
N ARG A 149 5.18 1.88 19.21
CA ARG A 149 6.51 2.51 19.27
C ARG A 149 7.03 2.88 17.89
N MET A 150 6.93 1.97 16.93
CA MET A 150 7.43 2.19 15.56
C MET A 150 6.63 3.29 14.84
N ARG A 151 5.31 3.34 15.04
CA ARG A 151 4.47 4.43 14.52
C ARG A 151 4.97 5.80 14.98
N LEU A 152 5.27 5.95 16.26
CA LEU A 152 5.81 7.20 16.79
C LEU A 152 7.20 7.51 16.22
N THR A 153 8.06 6.50 16.11
CA THR A 153 9.41 6.65 15.56
C THR A 153 9.37 7.09 14.10
N TYR A 154 8.56 6.41 13.26
CA TYR A 154 8.44 6.77 11.85
C TYR A 154 7.75 8.11 11.63
N LYS A 155 6.75 8.45 12.45
CA LYS A 155 6.15 9.78 12.43
C LYS A 155 7.21 10.88 12.64
N ARG A 156 8.02 10.77 13.70
CA ARG A 156 9.08 11.73 14.01
C ARG A 156 10.12 11.83 12.89
N ARG A 157 10.50 10.70 12.30
CA ARG A 157 11.45 10.68 11.18
C ARG A 157 10.87 11.33 9.94
N MET A 158 9.60 11.06 9.63
CA MET A 158 8.90 11.69 8.51
C MET A 158 8.79 13.22 8.71
N GLU A 159 8.39 13.66 9.89
CA GLU A 159 8.31 15.09 10.22
C GLU A 159 9.68 15.78 10.13
N ALA A 160 10.74 15.15 10.63
CA ALA A 160 12.10 15.69 10.54
C ALA A 160 12.60 15.75 9.08
N LEU A 161 12.34 14.71 8.29
CA LEU A 161 12.71 14.69 6.87
C LEU A 161 11.94 15.76 6.09
N ALA A 162 10.62 15.86 6.27
CA ALA A 162 9.80 16.88 5.62
C ALA A 162 10.28 18.29 5.97
N ALA A 163 10.55 18.56 7.25
CA ALA A 163 11.07 19.84 7.68
C ALA A 163 12.44 20.16 7.07
N ALA A 164 13.35 19.18 6.99
CA ALA A 164 14.66 19.37 6.38
C ALA A 164 14.56 19.65 4.87
N LEU A 165 13.67 18.95 4.16
CA LEU A 165 13.42 19.18 2.74
C LEU A 165 12.87 20.60 2.49
N HIS A 166 11.88 21.05 3.26
CA HIS A 166 11.34 22.40 3.14
C HIS A 166 12.36 23.50 3.52
N ALA A 167 13.28 23.22 4.45
CA ALA A 167 14.31 24.17 4.83
C ALA A 167 15.48 24.25 3.83
N GLY A 168 15.78 23.16 3.12
CA GLY A 168 16.97 23.03 2.29
C GLY A 168 16.73 23.08 0.79
N LEU A 169 15.48 23.00 0.33
CA LEU A 169 15.10 22.99 -1.07
C LEU A 169 14.19 24.18 -1.41
N ASP A 170 13.76 24.23 -2.67
CA ASP A 170 12.86 25.25 -3.17
C ASP A 170 11.55 25.29 -2.36
N PRO A 171 11.04 26.49 -1.99
CA PRO A 171 9.78 26.62 -1.26
C PRO A 171 8.55 26.07 -1.99
N ASP A 172 8.63 25.94 -3.32
CA ASP A 172 7.54 25.38 -4.14
C ASP A 172 7.51 23.85 -4.18
N LEU A 173 8.41 23.17 -3.44
CA LEU A 173 8.37 21.72 -3.31
C LEU A 173 7.04 21.23 -2.73
N THR A 174 6.59 20.09 -3.19
CA THR A 174 5.41 19.42 -2.61
C THR A 174 5.73 17.99 -2.19
N LEU A 175 5.14 17.60 -1.04
CA LEU A 175 5.22 16.23 -0.51
C LEU A 175 3.83 15.61 -0.53
N ALA A 176 3.61 14.61 -1.37
CA ALA A 176 2.33 13.91 -1.45
C ALA A 176 2.44 12.54 -0.74
N GLY A 177 1.44 12.20 0.09
CA GLY A 177 1.39 10.94 0.82
C GLY A 177 2.13 10.90 2.15
N ALA A 178 2.80 11.97 2.58
CA ALA A 178 3.62 12.00 3.79
C ALA A 178 2.84 11.84 5.13
N HIS A 179 1.51 11.82 5.10
CA HIS A 179 0.66 11.66 6.28
C HIS A 179 0.43 10.20 6.70
N SER A 180 0.83 9.25 5.89
CA SER A 180 0.71 7.81 6.15
C SER A 180 1.78 7.01 5.41
N GLY A 181 1.99 5.75 5.82
CA GLY A 181 2.90 4.82 5.17
C GLY A 181 4.38 5.13 5.38
N LEU A 182 5.21 4.47 4.60
CA LEU A 182 6.67 4.51 4.72
C LEU A 182 7.37 5.15 3.50
N HIS A 183 6.62 5.78 2.62
CA HIS A 183 7.12 6.53 1.46
C HIS A 183 6.23 7.74 1.19
N PHE A 184 6.70 8.65 0.38
CA PHE A 184 5.95 9.78 -0.15
C PHE A 184 6.52 10.20 -1.50
N LEU A 185 5.77 10.96 -2.26
CA LEU A 185 6.26 11.60 -3.47
C LEU A 185 6.82 12.99 -3.14
N LEU A 186 8.03 13.26 -3.62
CA LEU A 186 8.62 14.59 -3.65
C LEU A 186 8.53 15.13 -5.07
N THR A 187 7.83 16.24 -5.26
CA THR A 187 7.85 17.01 -6.49
C THR A 187 8.64 18.30 -6.27
N LEU A 188 9.63 18.54 -7.11
CA LEU A 188 10.48 19.73 -7.05
C LEU A 188 10.45 20.43 -8.41
N PRO A 189 9.59 21.44 -8.60
CA PRO A 189 9.46 22.15 -9.88
C PRO A 189 10.79 22.73 -10.34
N GLY A 190 11.09 22.59 -11.63
CA GLY A 190 12.32 23.16 -12.20
C GLY A 190 13.61 22.39 -11.90
N ALA A 191 13.53 21.20 -11.30
CA ALA A 191 14.70 20.38 -11.00
C ALA A 191 15.36 19.74 -12.25
N GLY A 192 14.83 19.95 -13.43
CA GLY A 192 15.37 19.41 -14.68
C GLY A 192 14.95 17.96 -14.96
N GLY A 193 13.87 17.51 -14.35
CA GLY A 193 13.29 16.18 -14.51
C GLY A 193 13.70 15.20 -13.42
N GLU A 194 12.90 14.13 -13.28
CA GLU A 194 13.12 13.11 -12.25
C GLU A 194 14.52 12.45 -12.35
N GLN A 195 15.04 12.25 -13.56
CA GLN A 195 16.36 11.64 -13.74
C GLN A 195 17.50 12.54 -13.23
N ALA A 196 17.38 13.86 -13.40
CA ALA A 196 18.33 14.82 -12.85
C ALA A 196 18.32 14.76 -11.31
N MET A 197 17.14 14.69 -10.71
CA MET A 197 16.99 14.54 -9.27
C MET A 197 17.59 13.22 -8.75
N VAL A 198 17.31 12.10 -9.41
CA VAL A 198 17.86 10.77 -9.06
C VAL A 198 19.40 10.79 -9.12
N GLN A 199 19.97 11.37 -10.19
CA GLN A 199 21.42 11.45 -10.36
C GLN A 199 22.08 12.38 -9.34
N ALA A 200 21.47 13.53 -9.06
CA ALA A 200 21.98 14.47 -8.06
C ALA A 200 21.98 13.85 -6.66
N ALA A 201 20.89 13.17 -6.27
CA ALA A 201 20.79 12.46 -5.01
C ALA A 201 21.80 11.31 -4.89
N ALA A 202 21.99 10.54 -5.96
CA ALA A 202 22.93 9.43 -5.98
C ALA A 202 24.38 9.87 -5.75
N LYS A 203 24.78 11.06 -6.28
CA LYS A 203 26.11 11.67 -6.01
C LYS A 203 26.31 11.99 -4.52
N GLN A 204 25.23 12.18 -3.78
CA GLN A 204 25.24 12.41 -2.32
C GLN A 204 24.97 11.14 -1.50
N GLY A 205 24.97 9.96 -2.13
CA GLY A 205 24.70 8.68 -1.47
C GLY A 205 23.23 8.43 -1.14
N VAL A 206 22.29 9.23 -1.66
CA VAL A 206 20.85 9.06 -1.48
C VAL A 206 20.25 8.35 -2.68
N ARG A 207 19.42 7.33 -2.45
CA ARG A 207 18.72 6.61 -3.51
C ARG A 207 17.29 7.13 -3.61
N LEU A 208 16.94 7.63 -4.79
CA LEU A 208 15.59 7.98 -5.18
C LEU A 208 15.18 7.15 -6.40
N LYS A 209 13.89 7.11 -6.67
CA LYS A 209 13.33 6.51 -7.87
C LYS A 209 12.42 7.51 -8.58
N GLY A 210 12.54 7.59 -9.90
CA GLY A 210 11.63 8.38 -10.70
C GLY A 210 10.22 7.81 -10.65
N LEU A 211 9.21 8.67 -10.62
CA LEU A 211 7.82 8.23 -10.62
C LEU A 211 7.47 7.49 -11.92
N SER A 212 8.11 7.85 -13.04
CA SER A 212 7.87 7.19 -14.34
C SER A 212 8.21 5.70 -14.35
N GLU A 213 9.12 5.23 -13.47
CA GLU A 213 9.47 3.81 -13.35
C GLU A 213 8.28 2.91 -12.95
N TYR A 214 7.22 3.51 -12.39
CA TYR A 214 6.03 2.80 -11.91
C TYR A 214 4.84 2.86 -12.86
N TYR A 215 4.95 3.58 -13.97
CA TYR A 215 3.91 3.59 -14.99
C TYR A 215 4.01 2.32 -15.86
N MET A 216 2.89 1.62 -15.99
CA MET A 216 2.81 0.40 -16.82
C MET A 216 2.53 0.68 -18.30
N GLN A 217 2.15 1.90 -18.64
CA GLN A 217 1.91 2.41 -19.99
C GLN A 217 2.73 3.66 -20.20
N ASP A 218 2.62 4.26 -21.38
CA ASP A 218 3.38 5.44 -21.74
C ASP A 218 3.31 6.52 -20.67
N ALA A 219 4.46 6.93 -20.17
CA ALA A 219 4.61 7.90 -19.08
C ALA A 219 4.29 9.35 -19.50
N ALA A 220 3.63 9.55 -20.64
CA ALA A 220 3.26 10.88 -21.14
C ALA A 220 2.44 11.72 -20.15
N HIS A 221 1.76 11.08 -19.21
CA HIS A 221 0.99 11.72 -18.13
C HIS A 221 1.72 11.72 -16.79
N CYS A 222 2.96 11.22 -16.74
CA CYS A 222 3.74 11.25 -15.51
C CYS A 222 4.02 12.70 -15.10
N ARG A 223 3.91 13.00 -13.80
CA ARG A 223 4.30 14.29 -13.25
C ARG A 223 5.81 14.47 -13.46
N PRO A 224 6.26 15.47 -14.24
CA PRO A 224 7.68 15.74 -14.32
C PRO A 224 8.23 16.14 -12.95
N ASP A 225 9.54 16.04 -12.76
CA ASP A 225 10.20 16.46 -11.53
C ASP A 225 9.67 15.78 -10.25
N THR A 226 9.20 14.53 -10.36
CA THR A 226 8.63 13.79 -9.21
C THR A 226 9.39 12.49 -8.96
N VAL A 227 9.79 12.27 -7.69
CA VAL A 227 10.52 11.08 -7.21
C VAL A 227 9.86 10.47 -5.97
N VAL A 228 10.18 9.19 -5.72
CA VAL A 228 9.75 8.40 -4.57
C VAL A 228 10.93 8.21 -3.62
#